data_ad4b3f559a2f0f2e173c86084d2ae3c2
#
_entry.id   ad4b3f559a2f0f2e173c86084d2ae3c2
#
_cell.length_a   1.000
_cell.length_b   1.000
_cell.length_c   1.000
_cell.angle_alpha   90.00
_cell.angle_beta   90.00
_cell.angle_gamma   90.00
#
_symmetry.space_group_name_H-M   'P 1'
#
loop_
_entity.id
_entity.type
_entity.pdbx_description
1 polymer ?
#
loop_
_entity_poly.entity_id
_entity_poly.type
_entity_poly.pdbx_seq_one_letter_code
_entity_poly.pdbx_strand_id
1 'polypeptide(L)'
;KKGDNTKLCINMTPKGKGAFRVRVMLDGPYANSTWNGKEIAVVDVPANAATEAKTYEVAVPAVEGLTGKHAIYLVVEGAGNEPLVDFHGIGFAKADKPCQRPVVPTVSILVDGKALAMPTKPIFSTNDNGLMDLSHYQVYAPLTDKSVIKATANGGNVDIKIGKIVDGRATVRCTFNGKEKVYLIN
;
A
#
# COMPACT_ATOMS: atom_id res chain seq x y z
N LYS A 1 9.99 -1.28 -24.56
CA LYS A 1 10.48 -2.56 -23.97
C LYS A 1 9.25 -3.32 -23.54
N LYS A 2 8.99 -4.51 -24.07
CA LYS A 2 8.01 -5.44 -23.50
C LYS A 2 8.43 -5.69 -22.06
N GLY A 3 7.57 -5.34 -21.12
CA GLY A 3 7.85 -5.60 -19.71
C GLY A 3 7.88 -7.11 -19.48
N ASP A 4 8.96 -7.61 -18.87
CA ASP A 4 9.11 -9.04 -18.55
C ASP A 4 8.19 -9.49 -17.40
N ASN A 5 7.35 -8.59 -16.87
CA ASN A 5 6.46 -8.86 -15.75
C ASN A 5 5.14 -9.43 -16.26
N THR A 6 5.08 -10.74 -16.35
CA THR A 6 3.93 -11.51 -16.88
C THR A 6 3.11 -12.21 -15.79
N LYS A 7 3.37 -11.89 -14.53
CA LYS A 7 2.68 -12.41 -13.35
C LYS A 7 2.19 -11.26 -12.48
N LEU A 8 0.92 -11.29 -12.12
CA LEU A 8 0.31 -10.41 -11.13
C LEU A 8 0.29 -11.12 -9.77
N CYS A 9 0.63 -10.38 -8.73
CA CYS A 9 0.67 -10.81 -7.35
C CYS A 9 -0.36 -10.01 -6.56
N ILE A 10 -1.41 -10.65 -6.06
CA ILE A 10 -2.44 -10.01 -5.24
C ILE A 10 -2.35 -10.58 -3.84
N ASN A 11 -2.02 -9.74 -2.86
CA ASN A 11 -2.05 -10.14 -1.45
C ASN A 11 -3.39 -9.74 -0.85
N MET A 12 -4.15 -10.72 -0.39
CA MET A 12 -5.49 -10.52 0.15
C MET A 12 -5.86 -11.57 1.20
N THR A 13 -6.86 -11.23 2.04
CA THR A 13 -7.47 -12.13 3.03
C THR A 13 -8.92 -12.36 2.68
N PRO A 14 -9.33 -13.58 2.28
CA PRO A 14 -10.74 -13.95 2.15
C PRO A 14 -11.47 -13.85 3.49
N LYS A 15 -12.72 -13.40 3.49
CA LYS A 15 -13.55 -13.27 4.70
C LYS A 15 -14.34 -14.52 5.07
N GLY A 16 -14.27 -15.58 4.26
CA GLY A 16 -15.04 -16.80 4.49
C GLY A 16 -16.57 -16.64 4.32
N LYS A 17 -16.99 -15.62 3.56
CA LYS A 17 -18.41 -15.28 3.34
C LYS A 17 -18.98 -15.89 2.05
N GLY A 18 -18.29 -16.80 1.44
CA GLY A 18 -18.69 -17.47 0.19
C GLY A 18 -17.58 -17.43 -0.86
N ALA A 19 -17.83 -18.09 -1.98
CA ALA A 19 -16.95 -18.03 -3.14
C ALA A 19 -17.07 -16.65 -3.81
N PHE A 20 -15.96 -16.17 -4.32
CA PHE A 20 -15.91 -14.93 -5.07
C PHE A 20 -14.82 -14.96 -6.14
N ARG A 21 -14.92 -14.02 -7.06
CA ARG A 21 -13.97 -13.82 -8.14
C ARG A 21 -13.40 -12.42 -8.07
N VAL A 22 -12.11 -12.28 -8.30
CA VAL A 22 -11.44 -10.98 -8.49
C VAL A 22 -11.05 -10.88 -9.96
N ARG A 23 -11.73 -10.00 -10.69
CA ARG A 23 -11.34 -9.65 -12.06
C ARG A 23 -10.37 -8.49 -12.02
N VAL A 24 -9.28 -8.64 -12.75
CA VAL A 24 -8.27 -7.59 -12.89
C VAL A 24 -8.48 -6.92 -14.23
N MET A 25 -8.91 -5.68 -14.18
CA MET A 25 -9.26 -4.89 -15.35
C MET A 25 -8.24 -3.78 -15.58
N LEU A 26 -7.90 -3.53 -16.84
CA LEU A 26 -7.02 -2.47 -17.28
C LEU A 26 -7.86 -1.31 -17.84
N ASP A 27 -7.61 -0.09 -17.36
CA ASP A 27 -8.19 1.18 -17.81
C ASP A 27 -9.70 1.36 -17.65
N GLY A 28 -10.38 0.41 -17.04
CA GLY A 28 -11.80 0.53 -16.71
C GLY A 28 -12.31 -0.70 -15.97
N PRO A 29 -13.31 -0.54 -15.08
CA PRO A 29 -13.84 -1.65 -14.28
C PRO A 29 -14.86 -2.54 -15.03
N TYR A 30 -15.35 -2.12 -16.19
CA TYR A 30 -16.42 -2.80 -16.91
C TYR A 30 -15.96 -3.25 -18.30
N ALA A 31 -16.58 -4.29 -18.81
CA ALA A 31 -16.29 -4.81 -20.17
C ALA A 31 -17.22 -4.23 -21.27
N ASN A 32 -18.37 -3.66 -20.89
CA ASN A 32 -19.42 -3.24 -21.84
C ASN A 32 -20.07 -1.91 -21.46
N SER A 33 -19.27 -0.90 -21.16
CA SER A 33 -19.79 0.44 -20.81
C SER A 33 -18.86 1.55 -21.33
N THR A 34 -19.22 2.81 -21.10
CA THR A 34 -18.34 3.95 -21.38
C THR A 34 -17.03 3.93 -20.59
N TRP A 35 -16.96 3.12 -19.54
CA TRP A 35 -15.75 2.86 -18.71
C TRP A 35 -15.18 1.48 -19.02
N ASN A 36 -15.13 1.15 -20.30
CA ASN A 36 -14.60 -0.12 -20.77
C ASN A 36 -13.14 -0.29 -20.37
N GLY A 37 -12.88 -1.41 -19.72
CA GLY A 37 -11.53 -1.90 -19.47
C GLY A 37 -11.30 -3.24 -20.16
N LYS A 38 -10.04 -3.62 -20.22
CA LYS A 38 -9.64 -4.93 -20.70
C LYS A 38 -9.38 -5.85 -19.52
N GLU A 39 -10.07 -6.99 -19.45
CA GLU A 39 -9.72 -8.02 -18.47
C GLU A 39 -8.35 -8.62 -18.80
N ILE A 40 -7.45 -8.60 -17.85
CA ILE A 40 -6.08 -9.10 -17.99
C ILE A 40 -5.80 -10.31 -17.11
N ALA A 41 -6.59 -10.52 -16.07
CA ALA A 41 -6.48 -11.69 -15.19
C ALA A 41 -7.76 -11.92 -14.41
N VAL A 42 -7.96 -13.15 -13.92
CA VAL A 42 -9.04 -13.53 -13.02
C VAL A 42 -8.46 -14.42 -11.92
N VAL A 43 -8.89 -14.16 -10.67
CA VAL A 43 -8.60 -15.01 -9.52
C VAL A 43 -9.91 -15.52 -8.96
N ASP A 44 -10.16 -16.82 -9.05
CA ASP A 44 -11.29 -17.48 -8.40
C ASP A 44 -10.91 -17.91 -6.98
N VAL A 45 -11.72 -17.51 -6.00
CA VAL A 45 -11.52 -17.86 -4.60
C VAL A 45 -12.70 -18.71 -4.13
N PRO A 46 -12.47 -19.98 -3.76
CA PRO A 46 -13.54 -20.87 -3.33
C PRO A 46 -14.11 -20.46 -1.96
N ALA A 47 -15.33 -20.90 -1.67
CA ALA A 47 -16.03 -20.60 -0.42
C ALA A 47 -15.29 -21.08 0.85
N ASN A 48 -14.50 -22.14 0.72
CA ASN A 48 -13.71 -22.74 1.79
C ASN A 48 -12.26 -22.22 1.83
N ALA A 49 -11.95 -21.12 1.16
CA ALA A 49 -10.64 -20.52 1.22
C ALA A 49 -10.30 -20.11 2.66
N ALA A 50 -9.04 -20.32 3.06
CA ALA A 50 -8.55 -19.92 4.36
C ALA A 50 -8.71 -18.41 4.57
N THR A 51 -9.13 -18.00 5.77
CA THR A 51 -9.35 -16.60 6.16
C THR A 51 -8.07 -15.93 6.69
N GLU A 52 -6.97 -16.23 6.05
CA GLU A 52 -5.64 -15.66 6.34
C GLU A 52 -5.04 -14.96 5.12
N ALA A 53 -4.10 -14.07 5.35
CA ALA A 53 -3.46 -13.32 4.29
C ALA A 53 -2.62 -14.23 3.39
N LYS A 54 -2.96 -14.27 2.11
CA LYS A 54 -2.28 -15.09 1.10
C LYS A 54 -1.99 -14.26 -0.15
N THR A 55 -0.88 -14.56 -0.81
CA THR A 55 -0.58 -14.02 -2.13
C THR A 55 -1.12 -14.95 -3.20
N TYR A 56 -2.01 -14.43 -4.02
CA TYR A 56 -2.54 -15.09 -5.21
C TYR A 56 -1.72 -14.67 -6.41
N GLU A 57 -1.20 -15.66 -7.12
CA GLU A 57 -0.38 -15.44 -8.31
C GLU A 57 -1.20 -15.79 -9.54
N VAL A 58 -1.26 -14.88 -10.50
CA VAL A 58 -1.98 -15.11 -11.75
C VAL A 58 -1.17 -14.61 -12.94
N ALA A 59 -1.13 -15.41 -14.01
CA ALA A 59 -0.48 -15.00 -15.23
C ALA A 59 -1.23 -13.81 -15.87
N VAL A 60 -0.47 -12.85 -16.38
CA VAL A 60 -1.01 -11.70 -17.09
C VAL A 60 -0.51 -11.76 -18.54
N PRO A 61 -1.41 -11.77 -19.53
CA PRO A 61 -1.02 -11.76 -20.93
C PRO A 61 -0.32 -10.46 -21.30
N ALA A 62 0.57 -10.53 -22.28
CA ALA A 62 1.10 -9.32 -22.89
C ALA A 62 -0.05 -8.54 -23.54
N VAL A 63 -0.17 -7.26 -23.23
CA VAL A 63 -1.12 -6.35 -23.87
C VAL A 63 -0.36 -5.60 -24.95
N GLU A 64 -0.71 -5.89 -26.21
CA GLU A 64 -0.06 -5.25 -27.36
C GLU A 64 -0.35 -3.75 -27.39
N GLY A 65 0.65 -2.94 -27.74
CA GLY A 65 0.53 -1.49 -27.85
C GLY A 65 0.43 -0.75 -26.50
N LEU A 66 0.49 -1.46 -25.35
CA LEU A 66 0.42 -0.82 -24.05
C LEU A 66 1.69 -0.03 -23.76
N THR A 67 1.54 1.29 -23.61
CA THR A 67 2.64 2.22 -23.30
C THR A 67 2.16 3.29 -22.33
N GLY A 68 3.04 3.78 -21.45
CA GLY A 68 2.71 4.85 -20.51
C GLY A 68 2.14 4.35 -19.18
N LYS A 69 1.28 5.16 -18.57
CA LYS A 69 0.64 4.86 -17.27
C LYS A 69 -0.79 4.39 -17.51
N HIS A 70 -1.15 3.29 -16.89
CA HIS A 70 -2.46 2.67 -16.99
C HIS A 70 -3.04 2.41 -15.60
N ALA A 71 -4.37 2.47 -15.50
CA ALA A 71 -5.09 2.16 -14.27
C ALA A 71 -5.37 0.65 -14.17
N ILE A 72 -5.21 0.08 -12.98
CA ILE A 72 -5.62 -1.28 -12.66
C ILE A 72 -6.82 -1.23 -11.72
N TYR A 73 -7.87 -1.94 -12.09
CA TYR A 73 -9.07 -2.11 -11.28
C TYR A 73 -9.18 -3.55 -10.80
N LEU A 74 -9.45 -3.73 -9.51
CA LEU A 74 -9.79 -5.01 -8.91
C LEU A 74 -11.30 -5.04 -8.71
N VAL A 75 -12.00 -5.81 -9.51
CA VAL A 75 -13.45 -5.95 -9.46
C VAL A 75 -13.79 -7.25 -8.75
N VAL A 76 -14.43 -7.15 -7.60
CA VAL A 76 -14.85 -8.32 -6.81
C VAL A 76 -16.29 -8.68 -7.16
N GLU A 77 -16.49 -9.92 -7.58
CA GLU A 77 -17.81 -10.47 -7.91
C GLU A 77 -18.10 -11.65 -6.98
N GLY A 78 -19.22 -11.63 -6.29
CA GLY A 78 -19.65 -12.71 -5.41
C GLY A 78 -21.10 -12.52 -4.97
N ALA A 79 -21.63 -13.48 -4.25
CA ALA A 79 -23.01 -13.43 -3.76
C ALA A 79 -23.10 -12.61 -2.46
N GLY A 80 -24.23 -11.88 -2.30
CA GLY A 80 -24.54 -11.14 -1.08
C GLY A 80 -23.94 -9.74 -1.02
N ASN A 81 -24.19 -9.06 0.10
CA ASN A 81 -23.79 -7.67 0.34
C ASN A 81 -22.66 -7.56 1.40
N GLU A 82 -22.15 -8.69 1.89
CA GLU A 82 -21.11 -8.72 2.90
C GLU A 82 -19.72 -8.53 2.26
N PRO A 83 -18.78 -7.90 2.97
CA PRO A 83 -17.40 -7.82 2.51
C PRO A 83 -16.81 -9.23 2.31
N LEU A 84 -16.29 -9.52 1.12
CA LEU A 84 -15.78 -10.83 0.74
C LEU A 84 -14.26 -10.96 0.95
N VAL A 85 -13.54 -9.84 0.90
CA VAL A 85 -12.08 -9.83 0.89
C VAL A 85 -11.51 -8.52 1.46
N ASP A 86 -10.34 -8.62 2.12
CA ASP A 86 -9.47 -7.48 2.42
C ASP A 86 -8.26 -7.54 1.48
N PHE A 87 -8.03 -6.47 0.73
CA PHE A 87 -6.82 -6.33 -0.08
C PHE A 87 -5.69 -5.71 0.73
N HIS A 88 -4.49 -6.29 0.63
CA HIS A 88 -3.28 -5.82 1.31
C HIS A 88 -2.26 -5.23 0.35
N GLY A 89 -2.28 -5.64 -0.91
CA GLY A 89 -1.38 -5.10 -1.91
C GLY A 89 -1.44 -5.85 -3.23
N ILE A 90 -0.91 -5.19 -4.25
CA ILE A 90 -0.82 -5.69 -5.61
C ILE A 90 0.58 -5.39 -6.15
N GLY A 91 1.12 -6.28 -6.93
CA GLY A 91 2.41 -6.10 -7.59
C GLY A 91 2.55 -6.98 -8.82
N PHE A 92 3.62 -6.74 -9.57
CA PHE A 92 3.96 -7.55 -10.74
C PHE A 92 5.31 -8.23 -10.54
N ALA A 93 5.44 -9.44 -11.07
CA ALA A 93 6.68 -10.19 -11.06
C ALA A 93 6.95 -10.83 -12.42
N LYS A 94 8.18 -11.25 -12.66
CA LYS A 94 8.51 -12.13 -13.79
C LYS A 94 7.87 -13.49 -13.56
N ALA A 95 7.53 -14.21 -14.63
CA ALA A 95 6.87 -15.52 -14.54
C ALA A 95 7.67 -16.53 -13.68
N ASP A 96 9.00 -16.50 -13.80
CA ASP A 96 9.94 -17.39 -13.09
C ASP A 96 10.32 -16.92 -11.67
N LYS A 97 9.85 -15.75 -11.24
CA LYS A 97 10.18 -15.19 -9.93
C LYS A 97 9.00 -15.32 -8.97
N PRO A 98 9.26 -15.59 -7.68
CA PRO A 98 8.20 -15.58 -6.68
C PRO A 98 7.62 -14.18 -6.52
N CYS A 99 6.33 -14.10 -6.19
CA CYS A 99 5.73 -12.86 -5.76
C CYS A 99 6.35 -12.42 -4.43
N GLN A 100 6.94 -11.25 -4.43
CA GLN A 100 7.42 -10.66 -3.18
C GLN A 100 6.26 -9.92 -2.51
N ARG A 101 6.02 -10.21 -1.24
CA ARG A 101 5.17 -9.35 -0.43
C ARG A 101 5.82 -7.96 -0.40
N PRO A 102 5.09 -6.90 -0.74
CA PRO A 102 5.61 -5.57 -0.45
C PRO A 102 5.80 -5.48 1.07
N VAL A 103 7.04 -5.41 1.48
CA VAL A 103 7.36 -5.12 2.87
C VAL A 103 7.01 -3.65 3.08
N VAL A 104 5.93 -3.38 3.80
CA VAL A 104 5.62 -2.02 4.27
C VAL A 104 6.42 -1.80 5.54
N PRO A 105 7.44 -0.93 5.53
CA PRO A 105 8.22 -0.69 6.72
C PRO A 105 7.35 -0.13 7.85
N THR A 106 7.54 -0.66 9.04
CA THR A 106 6.98 -0.07 10.25
C THR A 106 8.03 0.83 10.89
N VAL A 107 7.64 2.06 11.23
CA VAL A 107 8.51 3.04 11.87
C VAL A 107 8.19 3.07 13.37
N SER A 108 9.25 3.09 14.19
CA SER A 108 9.17 3.30 15.64
C SER A 108 9.95 4.55 15.99
N ILE A 109 9.35 5.43 16.81
CA ILE A 109 9.98 6.66 17.28
C ILE A 109 10.05 6.60 18.80
N LEU A 110 11.23 6.93 19.35
CA LEU A 110 11.44 7.10 20.76
C LEU A 110 11.82 8.55 21.06
N VAL A 111 11.29 9.09 22.13
CA VAL A 111 11.71 10.38 22.72
C VAL A 111 12.19 10.09 24.13
N ASP A 112 13.43 10.49 24.43
CA ASP A 112 14.10 10.27 25.73
C ASP A 112 14.00 8.80 26.21
N GLY A 113 14.15 7.87 25.25
CA GLY A 113 14.09 6.42 25.47
C GLY A 113 12.69 5.83 25.60
N LYS A 114 11.62 6.63 25.55
CA LYS A 114 10.22 6.17 25.61
C LYS A 114 9.65 6.03 24.20
N ALA A 115 9.08 4.87 23.90
CA ALA A 115 8.42 4.63 22.63
C ALA A 115 7.12 5.43 22.52
N LEU A 116 6.91 6.08 21.38
CA LEU A 116 5.69 6.84 21.11
C LEU A 116 4.61 5.94 20.50
N ALA A 117 3.35 6.26 20.80
CA ALA A 117 2.22 5.64 20.12
C ALA A 117 2.18 6.13 18.67
N MET A 118 2.38 5.21 17.72
CA MET A 118 2.42 5.55 16.30
C MET A 118 1.00 5.67 15.72
N PRO A 119 0.69 6.75 15.01
CA PRO A 119 -0.63 6.95 14.41
C PRO A 119 -0.82 5.99 13.23
N THR A 120 -2.04 5.47 13.09
CA THR A 120 -2.44 4.59 11.99
C THR A 120 -3.00 5.34 10.78
N LYS A 121 -3.40 6.61 10.99
CA LYS A 121 -4.00 7.46 9.95
C LYS A 121 -3.18 8.74 9.78
N PRO A 122 -3.00 9.22 8.54
CA PRO A 122 -2.39 10.52 8.29
C PRO A 122 -3.32 11.64 8.77
N ILE A 123 -2.74 12.80 9.06
CA ILE A 123 -3.49 14.04 9.20
C ILE A 123 -3.90 14.54 7.81
N PHE A 124 -5.04 15.20 7.74
CA PHE A 124 -5.46 15.85 6.51
C PHE A 124 -4.58 17.10 6.27
N SER A 125 -3.92 17.13 5.12
CA SER A 125 -3.19 18.30 4.64
C SER A 125 -3.31 18.41 3.12
N THR A 126 -2.93 19.56 2.58
CA THR A 126 -2.79 19.75 1.14
C THR A 126 -1.34 20.05 0.80
N ASN A 127 -0.88 19.58 -0.35
CA ASN A 127 0.43 19.96 -0.87
C ASN A 127 0.39 21.35 -1.53
N ASP A 128 1.53 21.84 -2.01
CA ASP A 128 1.68 23.17 -2.64
C ASP A 128 0.78 23.37 -3.87
N ASN A 129 0.27 22.29 -4.47
CA ASN A 129 -0.66 22.31 -5.60
C ASN A 129 -2.13 22.22 -5.17
N GLY A 130 -2.43 22.29 -3.87
CA GLY A 130 -3.78 22.15 -3.34
C GLY A 130 -4.36 20.74 -3.36
N LEU A 131 -3.54 19.73 -3.70
CA LEU A 131 -3.96 18.32 -3.68
C LEU A 131 -3.82 17.73 -2.29
N MET A 132 -4.70 16.76 -1.97
CA MET A 132 -4.65 16.04 -0.71
C MET A 132 -3.30 15.36 -0.51
N ASP A 133 -2.64 15.68 0.61
CA ASP A 133 -1.39 15.05 1.03
C ASP A 133 -1.66 14.14 2.24
N LEU A 134 -1.46 12.85 2.06
CA LEU A 134 -1.61 11.82 3.09
C LEU A 134 -0.25 11.33 3.62
N SER A 135 0.81 12.10 3.44
CA SER A 135 2.16 11.74 3.90
C SER A 135 2.43 12.15 5.35
N HIS A 136 1.65 13.05 5.93
CA HIS A 136 1.88 13.62 7.26
C HIS A 136 1.10 12.88 8.36
N TYR A 137 1.78 12.62 9.47
CA TYR A 137 1.26 11.92 10.64
C TYR A 137 1.60 12.73 11.88
N GLN A 138 0.64 12.91 12.80
CA GLN A 138 0.88 13.63 14.05
C GLN A 138 1.15 12.66 15.20
N VAL A 139 2.21 12.95 15.96
CA VAL A 139 2.63 12.19 17.13
C VAL A 139 2.78 13.16 18.30
N TYR A 140 2.30 12.78 19.46
CA TYR A 140 2.34 13.66 20.63
C TYR A 140 3.40 13.19 21.62
N ALA A 141 4.33 14.09 21.93
CA ALA A 141 5.32 13.93 22.99
C ALA A 141 5.82 15.31 23.46
N PRO A 142 5.96 15.53 24.74
CA PRO A 142 6.57 16.76 25.23
C PRO A 142 8.04 16.77 24.82
N LEU A 143 8.46 17.79 24.07
CA LEU A 143 9.83 17.97 23.65
C LEU A 143 10.45 19.20 24.33
N THR A 144 11.70 19.08 24.70
CA THR A 144 12.57 20.19 25.12
C THR A 144 13.79 20.25 24.20
N ASP A 145 14.53 21.33 24.21
CA ASP A 145 15.77 21.45 23.43
C ASP A 145 16.84 20.38 23.74
N LYS A 146 16.68 19.68 24.88
CA LYS A 146 17.56 18.61 25.34
C LYS A 146 17.02 17.21 25.02
N SER A 147 15.79 17.10 24.53
CA SER A 147 15.20 15.80 24.23
C SER A 147 15.94 15.07 23.10
N VAL A 148 16.08 13.77 23.27
CA VAL A 148 16.77 12.90 22.30
C VAL A 148 15.72 12.10 21.53
N ILE A 149 15.64 12.35 20.24
CA ILE A 149 14.75 11.62 19.32
C ILE A 149 15.54 10.52 18.63
N LYS A 150 15.04 9.28 18.69
CA LYS A 150 15.55 8.14 17.91
C LYS A 150 14.39 7.58 17.07
N ALA A 151 14.70 7.22 15.84
CA ALA A 151 13.74 6.57 14.96
C ALA A 151 14.38 5.37 14.28
N THR A 152 13.63 4.28 14.18
CA THR A 152 14.05 3.04 13.52
C THR A 152 12.92 2.54 12.63
N ALA A 153 13.26 1.75 11.61
CA ALA A 153 12.28 1.08 10.77
C ALA A 153 12.58 -0.41 10.69
N ASN A 154 11.54 -1.23 10.76
CA ASN A 154 11.60 -2.66 10.49
C ASN A 154 11.09 -2.92 9.07
N GLY A 155 11.88 -3.66 8.30
CA GLY A 155 11.55 -4.06 6.93
C GLY A 155 11.93 -3.01 5.89
N GLY A 156 12.71 -3.42 4.91
CA GLY A 156 13.17 -2.59 3.80
C GLY A 156 14.23 -1.55 4.17
N ASN A 157 14.78 -0.93 3.13
CA ASN A 157 15.69 0.19 3.30
C ASN A 157 14.90 1.48 3.42
N VAL A 158 14.84 2.05 4.61
CA VAL A 158 14.17 3.33 4.90
C VAL A 158 15.25 4.37 5.21
N ASP A 159 15.27 5.44 4.43
CA ASP A 159 16.04 6.63 4.77
C ASP A 159 15.27 7.44 5.84
N ILE A 160 15.91 7.63 7.01
CA ILE A 160 15.30 8.33 8.15
C ILE A 160 16.08 9.62 8.42
N LYS A 161 15.38 10.75 8.38
CA LYS A 161 15.93 12.06 8.71
C LYS A 161 15.17 12.65 9.89
N ILE A 162 15.89 12.98 10.95
CA ILE A 162 15.34 13.60 12.16
C ILE A 162 15.70 15.10 12.10
N GLY A 163 14.66 15.94 12.12
CA GLY A 163 14.82 17.38 12.17
C GLY A 163 15.24 17.88 13.54
N LYS A 164 15.74 19.12 13.61
CA LYS A 164 16.04 19.80 14.87
C LYS A 164 14.74 20.06 15.64
N ILE A 165 14.84 20.06 16.97
CA ILE A 165 13.76 20.51 17.85
C ILE A 165 13.75 22.03 17.81
N VAL A 166 12.58 22.60 17.50
CA VAL A 166 12.33 24.05 17.48
C VAL A 166 10.98 24.28 18.14
N ASP A 167 10.93 25.13 19.14
CA ASP A 167 9.71 25.49 19.88
C ASP A 167 8.89 24.27 20.35
N GLY A 168 9.57 23.26 20.88
CA GLY A 168 8.95 22.01 21.37
C GLY A 168 8.40 21.11 20.26
N ARG A 169 8.82 21.29 19.01
CA ARG A 169 8.37 20.52 17.85
C ARG A 169 9.54 19.92 17.09
N ALA A 170 9.33 18.78 16.50
CA ALA A 170 10.30 18.14 15.62
C ALA A 170 9.62 17.36 14.50
N THR A 171 10.39 17.01 13.47
CA THR A 171 9.93 16.15 12.38
C THR A 171 10.82 14.94 12.23
N VAL A 172 10.21 13.80 11.93
CA VAL A 172 10.91 12.59 11.48
C VAL A 172 10.41 12.25 10.09
N ARG A 173 11.29 12.32 9.10
CA ARG A 173 11.00 12.00 7.70
C ARG A 173 11.52 10.61 7.38
N CYS A 174 10.67 9.78 6.82
CA CYS A 174 10.99 8.40 6.45
C CYS A 174 10.70 8.21 4.97
N THR A 175 11.73 7.94 4.16
CA THR A 175 11.57 7.72 2.72
C THR A 175 11.81 6.25 2.39
N PHE A 176 10.87 5.65 1.69
CA PHE A 176 10.93 4.26 1.23
C PHE A 176 10.36 4.16 -0.19
N ASN A 177 11.11 3.59 -1.11
CA ASN A 177 10.71 3.44 -2.52
C ASN A 177 10.17 4.73 -3.15
N GLY A 178 10.82 5.86 -2.88
CA GLY A 178 10.42 7.17 -3.41
C GLY A 178 9.15 7.77 -2.78
N LYS A 179 8.55 7.11 -1.78
CA LYS A 179 7.42 7.65 -1.01
C LYS A 179 7.91 8.14 0.34
N GLU A 180 7.42 9.31 0.75
CA GLU A 180 7.75 9.92 2.03
C GLU A 180 6.60 9.77 3.03
N LYS A 181 6.95 9.55 4.30
CA LYS A 181 6.09 9.73 5.48
C LYS A 181 6.76 10.70 6.42
N VAL A 182 6.03 11.71 6.86
CA VAL A 182 6.50 12.76 7.76
C VAL A 182 5.75 12.66 9.08
N TYR A 183 6.46 12.39 10.16
CA TYR A 183 5.90 12.37 11.50
C TYR A 183 6.19 13.72 12.16
N LEU A 184 5.15 14.46 12.51
CA LEU A 184 5.20 15.73 13.21
C LEU A 184 5.06 15.42 14.71
N ILE A 185 6.10 15.69 15.49
CA ILE A 185 6.11 15.50 16.95
C ILE A 185 5.86 16.86 17.60
N ASN A 186 4.82 16.93 18.44
CA ASN A 186 4.40 18.14 19.16
C ASN A 186 4.20 17.83 20.64
#